data_8b21dc63aa6a4c84d2910c3760b0809c
#
_entry.id   8b21dc63aa6a4c84d2910c3760b0809c
#
_cell.length_a   1.000
_cell.length_b   1.000
_cell.length_c   1.000
_cell.angle_alpha   90.00
_cell.angle_beta   90.00
_cell.angle_gamma   90.00
#
_symmetry.space_group_name_H-M   'P 1'
#
loop_
_entity.id
_entity.type
_entity.pdbx_description
1 polymer ?
#
loop_
_entity_poly.entity_id
_entity_poly.type
_entity_poly.pdbx_seq_one_letter_code
_entity_poly.pdbx_strand_id
1 'polypeptide(L)'
;SQQVIKENIDKNVIEELLSSLVSSTLLNLEIKDLNLVISDKIIAETLKKNKNFLDENGKFQRTLYEKFLLTNSMSAAMYEIKLKNNVLQRELFTYISGGAKSPKFLTDKHFIEKNRKLDIEFIKLNKFYKKADKFTDQEIKIFIDDNSEKLKQDYIDFSYVILTPKNLLGVDEFNQAFFDAIDEIDNKISKNIDFKTITNELDIDVITKNDYINLENKETIENKIYNSRKDKIEILEDNGTFIFYQIDSVIQKLPNLNDERFVKQITNLLFQKEKFEFNNDILSQLDTNEFNQASFDKLGNGEVEKTQLNSIKDINKFENNSVKILYTLPINTFTLITDREDNIFIAKVINFEDTKISQDSNILNAINNEASAENRNGILRSYDYLLNNKYEVIVNEKTLDRIKNYFRWCLIETLRILSFNTQETKIK
;
A
#
# COMPACT_ATOMS: atom_id res chain seq x y z
N SER A 1 1.22 -7.21 -7.59
CA SER A 1 2.28 -8.20 -7.59
C SER A 1 2.21 -9.05 -6.31
N GLN A 2 2.62 -10.31 -6.36
CA GLN A 2 2.55 -11.26 -5.23
C GLN A 2 3.34 -10.77 -4.00
N GLN A 3 4.40 -10.01 -4.22
CA GLN A 3 5.25 -9.45 -3.16
C GLN A 3 4.53 -8.36 -2.36
N VAL A 4 3.73 -7.51 -3.01
CA VAL A 4 2.92 -6.46 -2.37
C VAL A 4 1.78 -7.07 -1.53
N ILE A 5 1.18 -8.17 -1.99
CA ILE A 5 0.18 -8.92 -1.23
C ILE A 5 0.83 -9.56 0.01
N LYS A 6 2.04 -10.11 -0.14
CA LYS A 6 2.82 -10.75 0.94
C LYS A 6 3.24 -9.74 2.02
N GLU A 7 3.71 -8.56 1.63
CA GLU A 7 4.10 -7.48 2.56
C GLU A 7 2.89 -6.85 3.27
N ASN A 8 1.75 -6.72 2.60
CA ASN A 8 0.52 -6.20 3.20
C ASN A 8 -0.15 -7.21 4.15
N ILE A 9 -0.13 -8.50 3.83
CA ILE A 9 -0.63 -9.55 4.73
C ILE A 9 0.26 -9.68 5.97
N ASP A 10 1.59 -9.55 5.83
CA ASP A 10 2.53 -9.70 6.95
C ASP A 10 2.46 -8.56 7.97
N LYS A 11 2.12 -7.32 7.59
CA LYS A 11 2.18 -6.17 8.52
C LYS A 11 0.82 -5.67 9.02
N ASN A 12 -0.20 -5.64 8.18
CA ASN A 12 -1.45 -4.97 8.54
C ASN A 12 -2.58 -5.92 8.91
N VAL A 13 -2.77 -7.03 8.18
CA VAL A 13 -3.94 -7.91 8.39
C VAL A 13 -3.91 -8.65 9.72
N ILE A 14 -2.74 -9.16 10.12
CA ILE A 14 -2.61 -9.88 11.41
C ILE A 14 -2.77 -8.92 12.59
N GLU A 15 -2.23 -7.71 12.48
CA GLU A 15 -2.36 -6.67 13.51
C GLU A 15 -3.81 -6.16 13.60
N GLU A 16 -4.49 -5.98 12.48
CA GLU A 16 -5.92 -5.65 12.44
C GLU A 16 -6.79 -6.75 13.05
N LEU A 17 -6.51 -8.02 12.73
CA LEU A 17 -7.22 -9.15 13.33
C LEU A 17 -6.95 -9.25 14.84
N LEU A 18 -5.72 -9.04 15.29
CA LEU A 18 -5.37 -9.02 16.70
C LEU A 18 -6.09 -7.87 17.42
N SER A 19 -6.05 -6.67 16.88
CA SER A 19 -6.75 -5.52 17.41
C SER A 19 -8.26 -5.76 17.50
N SER A 20 -8.86 -6.34 16.47
CA SER A 20 -10.28 -6.71 16.45
C SER A 20 -10.63 -7.76 17.53
N LEU A 21 -9.74 -8.76 17.72
CA LEU A 21 -9.91 -9.79 18.75
C LEU A 21 -9.81 -9.20 20.14
N VAL A 22 -8.82 -8.33 20.40
CA VAL A 22 -8.66 -7.62 21.68
C VAL A 22 -9.91 -6.78 21.97
N SER A 23 -10.33 -5.93 21.03
CA SER A 23 -11.50 -5.07 21.20
C SER A 23 -12.77 -5.89 21.50
N SER A 24 -13.00 -6.98 20.76
CA SER A 24 -14.17 -7.83 20.99
C SER A 24 -14.13 -8.56 22.34
N THR A 25 -12.92 -8.92 22.80
CA THR A 25 -12.72 -9.54 24.11
C THR A 25 -12.99 -8.56 25.24
N LEU A 26 -12.46 -7.33 25.15
CA LEU A 26 -12.71 -6.27 26.11
C LEU A 26 -14.20 -5.92 26.22
N LEU A 27 -14.90 -5.82 25.10
CA LEU A 27 -16.35 -5.61 25.07
C LEU A 27 -17.10 -6.76 25.75
N ASN A 28 -16.69 -8.00 25.54
CA ASN A 28 -17.32 -9.15 26.18
C ASN A 28 -17.08 -9.19 27.70
N LEU A 29 -15.90 -8.75 28.16
CA LEU A 29 -15.61 -8.58 29.59
C LEU A 29 -16.52 -7.50 30.21
N GLU A 30 -16.66 -6.38 29.52
CA GLU A 30 -17.51 -5.28 29.98
C GLU A 30 -18.99 -5.64 30.02
N ILE A 31 -19.48 -6.39 29.02
CA ILE A 31 -20.85 -6.95 29.01
C ILE A 31 -21.08 -7.81 30.26
N LYS A 32 -20.11 -8.61 30.69
CA LYS A 32 -20.19 -9.42 31.88
C LYS A 32 -20.16 -8.57 33.16
N ASP A 33 -19.26 -7.61 33.25
CA ASP A 33 -19.13 -6.71 34.39
C ASP A 33 -20.43 -5.91 34.65
N LEU A 34 -21.07 -5.45 33.57
CA LEU A 34 -22.31 -4.72 33.60
C LEU A 34 -23.57 -5.63 33.75
N ASN A 35 -23.37 -6.97 33.79
CA ASN A 35 -24.43 -7.97 33.84
C ASN A 35 -25.50 -7.77 32.73
N LEU A 36 -25.05 -7.40 31.53
CA LEU A 36 -25.95 -7.26 30.40
C LEU A 36 -26.43 -8.63 29.92
N VAL A 37 -27.73 -8.83 29.90
CA VAL A 37 -28.37 -10.06 29.46
C VAL A 37 -29.40 -9.80 28.39
N ILE A 38 -29.55 -10.74 27.48
CA ILE A 38 -30.58 -10.68 26.43
C ILE A 38 -31.38 -11.97 26.42
N SER A 39 -32.68 -11.86 26.21
CA SER A 39 -33.57 -13.03 26.18
C SER A 39 -33.47 -13.77 24.84
N ASP A 40 -33.66 -15.07 24.87
CA ASP A 40 -33.69 -15.92 23.67
C ASP A 40 -34.78 -15.48 22.67
N LYS A 41 -35.83 -14.88 23.15
CA LYS A 41 -36.90 -14.29 22.31
C LYS A 41 -36.36 -13.20 21.41
N ILE A 42 -35.50 -12.29 21.92
CA ILE A 42 -34.90 -11.21 21.13
C ILE A 42 -33.93 -11.79 20.10
N ILE A 43 -33.17 -12.83 20.45
CA ILE A 43 -32.26 -13.53 19.52
C ILE A 43 -33.06 -14.14 18.38
N ALA A 44 -34.17 -14.87 18.71
CA ALA A 44 -35.04 -15.47 17.70
C ALA A 44 -35.72 -14.42 16.80
N GLU A 45 -36.14 -13.28 17.34
CA GLU A 45 -36.68 -12.17 16.54
C GLU A 45 -35.65 -11.53 15.65
N THR A 46 -34.42 -11.35 16.14
CA THR A 46 -33.29 -10.80 15.36
C THR A 46 -32.91 -11.75 14.22
N LEU A 47 -32.86 -13.06 14.49
CA LEU A 47 -32.63 -14.08 13.48
C LEU A 47 -33.67 -14.03 12.36
N LYS A 48 -34.96 -13.98 12.76
CA LYS A 48 -36.11 -13.94 11.82
C LYS A 48 -36.17 -12.67 10.98
N LYS A 49 -35.59 -11.56 11.44
CA LYS A 49 -35.50 -10.28 10.71
C LYS A 49 -34.28 -10.13 9.81
N ASN A 50 -33.38 -11.09 9.84
CA ASN A 50 -32.16 -11.04 8.99
C ASN A 50 -32.54 -11.21 7.52
N LYS A 51 -32.24 -10.20 6.71
CA LYS A 51 -32.59 -10.14 5.28
C LYS A 51 -32.10 -11.33 4.47
N ASN A 52 -30.99 -11.93 4.88
CA ASN A 52 -30.42 -13.11 4.20
C ASN A 52 -31.28 -14.38 4.36
N PHE A 53 -32.23 -14.38 5.28
CA PHE A 53 -33.11 -15.51 5.59
C PHE A 53 -34.57 -15.24 5.27
N LEU A 54 -34.86 -14.12 4.56
CA LEU A 54 -36.22 -13.76 4.16
C LEU A 54 -36.47 -14.15 2.70
N ASP A 55 -37.70 -14.54 2.40
CA ASP A 55 -38.17 -14.68 1.04
C ASP A 55 -38.57 -13.32 0.41
N GLU A 56 -39.00 -13.33 -0.84
CA GLU A 56 -39.44 -12.14 -1.58
C GLU A 56 -40.59 -11.38 -0.90
N ASN A 57 -41.36 -12.05 -0.03
CA ASN A 57 -42.47 -11.50 0.74
C ASN A 57 -42.01 -11.02 2.12
N GLY A 58 -40.70 -11.05 2.44
CA GLY A 58 -40.18 -10.66 3.74
C GLY A 58 -40.45 -11.66 4.88
N LYS A 59 -40.82 -12.91 4.56
CA LYS A 59 -41.07 -13.96 5.53
C LYS A 59 -39.82 -14.84 5.70
N PHE A 60 -39.51 -15.16 6.97
CA PHE A 60 -38.38 -16.03 7.32
C PHE A 60 -38.49 -17.42 6.69
N GLN A 61 -37.42 -17.86 6.03
CA GLN A 61 -37.30 -19.15 5.41
C GLN A 61 -36.19 -19.98 6.09
N ARG A 62 -36.59 -21.05 6.76
CA ARG A 62 -35.68 -21.93 7.47
C ARG A 62 -34.64 -22.57 6.53
N THR A 63 -35.03 -22.90 5.30
CA THR A 63 -34.16 -23.47 4.28
C THR A 63 -33.02 -22.53 3.89
N LEU A 64 -33.25 -21.21 3.82
CA LEU A 64 -32.19 -20.22 3.57
C LEU A 64 -31.22 -20.15 4.75
N TYR A 65 -31.73 -20.21 5.97
CA TYR A 65 -30.89 -20.27 7.17
C TYR A 65 -30.02 -21.52 7.22
N GLU A 66 -30.60 -22.71 7.00
CA GLU A 66 -29.87 -23.98 6.98
C GLU A 66 -28.81 -24.01 5.84
N LYS A 67 -29.16 -23.51 4.66
CA LYS A 67 -28.20 -23.35 3.55
C LYS A 67 -27.03 -22.43 3.93
N PHE A 68 -27.31 -21.31 4.58
CA PHE A 68 -26.29 -20.39 5.06
C PHE A 68 -25.34 -21.08 6.05
N LEU A 69 -25.86 -21.82 7.02
CA LEU A 69 -25.06 -22.57 7.98
C LEU A 69 -24.13 -23.59 7.30
N LEU A 70 -24.68 -24.36 6.36
CA LEU A 70 -23.91 -25.35 5.59
C LEU A 70 -22.81 -24.69 4.76
N THR A 71 -23.14 -23.61 4.04
CA THR A 71 -22.17 -22.90 3.19
C THR A 71 -21.01 -22.32 4.02
N ASN A 72 -21.28 -21.92 5.27
CA ASN A 72 -20.26 -21.34 6.15
C ASN A 72 -19.64 -22.35 7.12
N SER A 73 -19.93 -23.64 6.95
CA SER A 73 -19.45 -24.74 7.83
C SER A 73 -19.70 -24.42 9.32
N MET A 74 -20.86 -23.87 9.65
CA MET A 74 -21.21 -23.37 10.98
C MET A 74 -22.42 -24.11 11.54
N SER A 75 -22.38 -24.46 12.84
CA SER A 75 -23.57 -25.00 13.52
C SER A 75 -24.55 -23.87 13.92
N ALA A 76 -25.83 -24.22 14.06
CA ALA A 76 -26.84 -23.28 14.53
C ALA A 76 -26.46 -22.67 15.90
N ALA A 77 -25.98 -23.51 16.82
CA ALA A 77 -25.53 -23.05 18.15
C ALA A 77 -24.38 -22.04 18.07
N MET A 78 -23.38 -22.25 17.20
CA MET A 78 -22.30 -21.30 16.99
C MET A 78 -22.81 -19.98 16.41
N TYR A 79 -23.71 -20.04 15.45
CA TYR A 79 -24.30 -18.84 14.85
C TYR A 79 -25.13 -18.04 15.87
N GLU A 80 -25.95 -18.71 16.65
CA GLU A 80 -26.79 -18.08 17.69
C GLU A 80 -25.96 -17.43 18.80
N ILE A 81 -24.85 -18.06 19.23
CA ILE A 81 -23.89 -17.48 20.17
C ILE A 81 -23.27 -16.22 19.56
N LYS A 82 -22.81 -16.28 18.31
CA LYS A 82 -22.26 -15.12 17.60
C LYS A 82 -23.29 -14.00 17.48
N LEU A 83 -24.52 -14.32 17.11
CA LEU A 83 -25.62 -13.38 17.02
C LEU A 83 -25.89 -12.73 18.37
N LYS A 84 -25.93 -13.53 19.45
CA LYS A 84 -26.10 -13.05 20.82
C LYS A 84 -25.03 -12.06 21.23
N ASN A 85 -23.76 -12.38 20.98
CA ASN A 85 -22.64 -11.49 21.28
C ASN A 85 -22.74 -10.17 20.49
N ASN A 86 -23.07 -10.24 19.19
CA ASN A 86 -23.24 -9.04 18.37
C ASN A 86 -24.39 -8.15 18.87
N VAL A 87 -25.50 -8.76 19.30
CA VAL A 87 -26.64 -8.00 19.86
C VAL A 87 -26.24 -7.37 21.18
N LEU A 88 -25.59 -8.12 22.09
CA LEU A 88 -25.13 -7.58 23.38
C LEU A 88 -24.13 -6.43 23.20
N GLN A 89 -23.18 -6.53 22.26
CA GLN A 89 -22.25 -5.44 21.95
C GLN A 89 -22.99 -4.20 21.44
N ARG A 90 -23.97 -4.39 20.56
CA ARG A 90 -24.81 -3.28 20.07
C ARG A 90 -25.58 -2.62 21.19
N GLU A 91 -26.19 -3.41 22.10
CA GLU A 91 -26.90 -2.89 23.26
C GLU A 91 -25.94 -2.17 24.22
N LEU A 92 -24.73 -2.69 24.45
CA LEU A 92 -23.68 -2.00 25.20
C LEU A 92 -23.39 -0.63 24.58
N PHE A 93 -23.14 -0.56 23.28
CA PHE A 93 -22.89 0.72 22.59
C PHE A 93 -24.06 1.68 22.69
N THR A 94 -25.29 1.16 22.62
CA THR A 94 -26.50 1.96 22.81
C THR A 94 -26.60 2.48 24.24
N TYR A 95 -26.28 1.67 25.23
CA TYR A 95 -26.22 2.03 26.63
C TYR A 95 -25.19 3.11 26.92
N ILE A 96 -23.93 2.92 26.43
CA ILE A 96 -22.83 3.87 26.64
C ILE A 96 -23.08 5.21 25.94
N SER A 97 -23.58 5.19 24.71
CA SER A 97 -23.84 6.42 23.95
C SER A 97 -25.13 7.12 24.41
N GLY A 98 -25.95 6.46 25.24
CA GLY A 98 -27.15 7.02 25.87
C GLY A 98 -28.18 7.58 24.88
N GLY A 99 -28.18 7.17 23.63
CA GLY A 99 -29.00 7.77 22.58
C GLY A 99 -28.69 9.26 22.34
N ALA A 100 -27.47 9.69 22.67
CA ALA A 100 -27.04 11.08 22.61
C ALA A 100 -27.38 11.73 21.26
N LYS A 101 -28.11 12.83 21.32
CA LYS A 101 -28.39 13.72 20.20
C LYS A 101 -27.48 14.93 20.29
N SER A 102 -27.06 15.44 19.16
CA SER A 102 -26.29 16.68 19.12
C SER A 102 -27.18 17.86 19.54
N PRO A 103 -26.73 18.69 20.49
CA PRO A 103 -27.38 19.98 20.75
C PRO A 103 -27.33 20.87 19.49
N LYS A 104 -28.30 21.75 19.34
CA LYS A 104 -28.41 22.61 18.16
C LYS A 104 -27.14 23.36 17.85
N PHE A 105 -26.46 23.95 18.83
CA PHE A 105 -25.24 24.72 18.63
C PHE A 105 -24.09 23.87 18.08
N LEU A 106 -23.98 22.58 18.47
CA LEU A 106 -22.99 21.65 17.92
C LEU A 106 -23.38 21.21 16.52
N THR A 107 -24.67 21.02 16.24
CA THR A 107 -25.18 20.73 14.89
C THR A 107 -24.86 21.89 13.94
N ASP A 108 -25.14 23.12 14.39
CA ASP A 108 -24.86 24.34 13.62
C ASP A 108 -23.36 24.49 13.36
N LYS A 109 -22.52 24.29 14.38
CA LYS A 109 -21.07 24.32 14.28
C LYS A 109 -20.54 23.28 13.28
N HIS A 110 -21.02 22.02 13.40
CA HIS A 110 -20.66 20.93 12.50
C HIS A 110 -20.99 21.25 11.04
N PHE A 111 -22.18 21.85 10.80
CA PHE A 111 -22.57 22.27 9.46
C PHE A 111 -21.65 23.36 8.92
N ILE A 112 -21.37 24.39 9.72
CA ILE A 112 -20.51 25.50 9.32
C ILE A 112 -19.10 24.98 8.99
N GLU A 113 -18.50 24.18 9.84
CA GLU A 113 -17.15 23.64 9.65
C GLU A 113 -17.04 22.78 8.39
N LYS A 114 -18.08 22.01 8.07
CA LYS A 114 -18.09 21.16 6.86
C LYS A 114 -18.34 21.91 5.55
N ASN A 115 -19.07 23.02 5.60
CA ASN A 115 -19.51 23.75 4.42
C ASN A 115 -18.90 25.17 4.31
N ARG A 116 -18.02 25.53 5.26
CA ARG A 116 -17.26 26.76 5.23
C ARG A 116 -16.41 26.84 3.97
N LYS A 117 -16.43 27.96 3.28
CA LYS A 117 -15.54 28.24 2.17
C LYS A 117 -14.23 28.82 2.69
N LEU A 118 -13.18 28.58 1.94
CA LEU A 118 -11.83 29.01 2.29
C LEU A 118 -11.17 29.69 1.08
N ASP A 119 -10.82 30.96 1.25
CA ASP A 119 -10.01 31.69 0.29
C ASP A 119 -8.53 31.48 0.60
N ILE A 120 -7.77 31.10 -0.40
CA ILE A 120 -6.32 30.92 -0.30
C ILE A 120 -5.59 31.62 -1.44
N GLU A 121 -4.37 32.05 -1.15
CA GLU A 121 -3.34 32.41 -2.12
C GLU A 121 -2.28 31.32 -2.14
N PHE A 122 -1.72 31.03 -3.30
CA PHE A 122 -0.70 29.98 -3.41
C PHE A 122 0.25 30.23 -4.57
N ILE A 123 1.46 29.66 -4.46
CA ILE A 123 2.54 29.74 -5.45
C ILE A 123 3.04 28.33 -5.71
N LYS A 124 3.12 27.94 -6.99
CA LYS A 124 3.68 26.63 -7.41
C LYS A 124 5.20 26.66 -7.32
N LEU A 125 5.79 25.77 -6.51
CA LEU A 125 7.24 25.73 -6.24
C LEU A 125 8.06 25.12 -7.37
N ASN A 126 7.44 24.38 -8.29
CA ASN A 126 8.14 23.71 -9.40
C ASN A 126 8.98 24.65 -10.28
N LYS A 127 8.66 25.96 -10.30
CA LYS A 127 9.38 26.97 -11.06
C LYS A 127 10.74 27.33 -10.45
N PHE A 128 10.91 27.11 -9.16
CA PHE A 128 12.10 27.50 -8.40
C PHE A 128 13.13 26.39 -8.30
N TYR A 129 12.74 25.15 -8.66
CA TYR A 129 13.69 24.04 -8.67
C TYR A 129 14.65 24.17 -9.83
N LYS A 130 15.94 23.93 -9.57
CA LYS A 130 16.96 23.84 -10.59
C LYS A 130 16.64 22.67 -11.51
N LYS A 131 16.47 22.92 -12.80
CA LYS A 131 16.15 21.88 -13.76
C LYS A 131 17.33 20.92 -13.95
N ALA A 132 17.03 19.64 -14.28
CA ALA A 132 18.03 18.62 -14.46
C ALA A 132 19.12 18.94 -15.51
N ASP A 133 18.76 19.70 -16.55
CA ASP A 133 19.64 20.16 -17.62
C ASP A 133 20.55 21.35 -17.22
N LYS A 134 20.45 21.85 -16.00
CA LYS A 134 21.21 23.01 -15.50
C LYS A 134 22.30 22.65 -14.50
N PHE A 135 22.46 21.35 -14.19
CA PHE A 135 23.57 20.90 -13.36
C PHE A 135 24.87 20.92 -14.14
N THR A 136 25.91 21.45 -13.54
CA THR A 136 27.25 21.49 -14.12
C THR A 136 27.97 20.15 -13.93
N ASP A 137 28.94 19.85 -14.78
CA ASP A 137 29.77 18.65 -14.66
C ASP A 137 30.46 18.57 -13.29
N GLN A 138 30.80 19.71 -12.70
CA GLN A 138 31.42 19.77 -11.38
C GLN A 138 30.44 19.36 -10.27
N GLU A 139 29.18 19.79 -10.31
CA GLU A 139 28.15 19.38 -9.35
C GLU A 139 27.83 17.88 -9.48
N ILE A 140 27.75 17.38 -10.70
CA ILE A 140 27.57 15.96 -10.98
C ILE A 140 28.73 15.16 -10.39
N LYS A 141 29.96 15.59 -10.60
CA LYS A 141 31.15 14.93 -10.08
C LYS A 141 31.20 14.92 -8.56
N ILE A 142 30.95 16.06 -7.90
CA ILE A 142 30.89 16.15 -6.45
C ILE A 142 29.82 15.19 -5.89
N PHE A 143 28.64 15.17 -6.49
CA PHE A 143 27.56 14.26 -6.05
C PHE A 143 27.96 12.79 -6.17
N ILE A 144 28.65 12.42 -7.26
CA ILE A 144 29.14 11.06 -7.47
C ILE A 144 30.22 10.69 -6.44
N ASP A 145 31.16 11.60 -6.20
CA ASP A 145 32.25 11.38 -5.23
C ASP A 145 31.68 11.18 -3.81
N ASP A 146 30.73 12.04 -3.41
CA ASP A 146 30.05 11.97 -2.09
C ASP A 146 29.19 10.71 -1.91
N ASN A 147 28.68 10.14 -2.99
CA ASN A 147 27.77 8.99 -2.97
C ASN A 147 28.35 7.75 -3.65
N SER A 148 29.66 7.72 -3.88
CA SER A 148 30.32 6.69 -4.70
C SER A 148 29.95 5.26 -4.30
N GLU A 149 29.94 4.93 -3.01
CA GLU A 149 29.60 3.59 -2.51
C GLU A 149 28.16 3.18 -2.82
N LYS A 150 27.22 4.14 -2.81
CA LYS A 150 25.78 3.89 -3.07
C LYS A 150 25.48 3.82 -4.57
N LEU A 151 26.34 4.41 -5.38
CA LEU A 151 26.18 4.50 -6.84
C LEU A 151 26.88 3.36 -7.57
N LYS A 152 27.69 2.55 -6.87
CA LYS A 152 28.26 1.33 -7.43
C LYS A 152 27.15 0.40 -7.89
N GLN A 153 27.36 -0.19 -9.05
CA GLN A 153 26.44 -1.17 -9.63
C GLN A 153 27.21 -2.45 -9.94
N ASP A 154 26.49 -3.57 -9.94
CA ASP A 154 27.05 -4.86 -10.30
C ASP A 154 27.29 -4.88 -11.82
N TYR A 155 28.52 -5.13 -12.23
CA TYR A 155 28.87 -5.49 -13.58
C TYR A 155 29.15 -6.97 -13.61
N ILE A 156 28.59 -7.67 -14.59
CA ILE A 156 28.74 -9.13 -14.69
C ILE A 156 29.42 -9.52 -15.99
N ASP A 157 30.30 -10.51 -15.87
CA ASP A 157 30.75 -11.31 -17.01
C ASP A 157 29.98 -12.61 -16.98
N PHE A 158 29.40 -13.02 -18.09
CA PHE A 158 28.60 -14.25 -18.15
C PHE A 158 28.64 -14.86 -19.53
N SER A 159 28.39 -16.16 -19.54
CA SER A 159 28.29 -16.97 -20.76
C SER A 159 26.95 -17.68 -20.76
N TYR A 160 26.31 -17.79 -21.92
CA TYR A 160 25.02 -18.46 -22.03
C TYR A 160 24.82 -19.12 -23.39
N VAL A 161 23.91 -20.10 -23.41
CA VAL A 161 23.37 -20.74 -24.61
C VAL A 161 21.86 -20.75 -24.57
N ILE A 162 21.23 -20.68 -25.72
CA ILE A 162 19.77 -20.87 -25.84
C ILE A 162 19.56 -22.34 -26.24
N LEU A 163 18.88 -23.09 -25.38
CA LEU A 163 18.58 -24.49 -25.61
C LEU A 163 17.28 -24.63 -26.41
N THR A 164 17.37 -25.26 -27.54
CA THR A 164 16.22 -25.52 -28.44
C THR A 164 16.18 -27.00 -28.81
N PRO A 165 15.03 -27.57 -29.20
CA PRO A 165 14.94 -28.94 -29.68
C PRO A 165 15.90 -29.22 -30.84
N LYS A 166 16.15 -28.20 -31.66
CA LYS A 166 17.01 -28.30 -32.82
C LYS A 166 18.50 -28.48 -32.47
N ASN A 167 18.97 -27.68 -31.48
CA ASN A 167 20.41 -27.75 -31.11
C ASN A 167 20.71 -28.85 -30.10
N LEU A 168 19.72 -29.34 -29.35
CA LEU A 168 19.93 -30.47 -28.45
C LEU A 168 19.73 -31.83 -29.10
N LEU A 169 18.69 -31.97 -29.95
CA LEU A 169 18.27 -33.27 -30.51
C LEU A 169 18.15 -33.31 -32.01
N GLY A 170 18.38 -32.20 -32.71
CA GLY A 170 18.20 -32.11 -34.17
C GLY A 170 16.76 -32.19 -34.65
N VAL A 171 15.76 -31.96 -33.78
CA VAL A 171 14.33 -31.96 -34.10
C VAL A 171 13.74 -30.55 -34.02
N ASP A 172 12.67 -30.29 -34.76
CA ASP A 172 12.10 -28.91 -34.80
C ASP A 172 11.04 -28.65 -33.73
N GLU A 173 10.49 -29.70 -33.09
CA GLU A 173 9.38 -29.58 -32.13
C GLU A 173 9.78 -29.95 -30.70
N PHE A 174 9.18 -29.28 -29.72
CA PHE A 174 9.30 -29.68 -28.32
C PHE A 174 8.61 -31.00 -28.07
N ASN A 175 9.33 -31.95 -27.49
CA ASN A 175 8.84 -33.29 -27.15
C ASN A 175 9.41 -33.75 -25.80
N GLN A 176 8.98 -34.90 -25.32
CA GLN A 176 9.44 -35.44 -24.04
C GLN A 176 10.96 -35.61 -24.00
N ALA A 177 11.58 -36.05 -25.10
CA ALA A 177 13.03 -36.24 -25.15
C ALA A 177 13.82 -34.90 -24.97
N PHE A 178 13.25 -33.79 -25.42
CA PHE A 178 13.84 -32.46 -25.16
C PHE A 178 13.82 -32.12 -23.66
N PHE A 179 12.68 -32.33 -22.98
CA PHE A 179 12.59 -32.06 -21.55
C PHE A 179 13.47 -33.03 -20.74
N ASP A 180 13.55 -34.30 -21.13
CA ASP A 180 14.48 -35.27 -20.53
C ASP A 180 15.96 -34.80 -20.68
N ALA A 181 16.33 -34.20 -21.82
CA ALA A 181 17.66 -33.63 -22.03
C ALA A 181 17.90 -32.38 -21.16
N ILE A 182 16.90 -31.53 -20.97
CA ILE A 182 16.98 -30.39 -20.03
C ILE A 182 17.18 -30.90 -18.60
N ASP A 183 16.42 -31.90 -18.17
CA ASP A 183 16.56 -32.53 -16.85
C ASP A 183 17.94 -33.16 -16.66
N GLU A 184 18.52 -33.73 -17.73
CA GLU A 184 19.89 -34.27 -17.69
C GLU A 184 20.94 -33.15 -17.48
N ILE A 185 20.78 -32.00 -18.15
CA ILE A 185 21.65 -30.82 -17.94
C ILE A 185 21.50 -30.34 -16.49
N ASP A 186 20.28 -30.22 -15.96
CA ASP A 186 20.03 -29.79 -14.58
C ASP A 186 20.67 -30.77 -13.56
N ASN A 187 20.59 -32.08 -13.84
CA ASN A 187 21.26 -33.09 -13.04
C ASN A 187 22.81 -32.96 -13.09
N LYS A 188 23.39 -32.53 -14.23
CA LYS A 188 24.83 -32.27 -14.34
C LYS A 188 25.22 -31.01 -13.54
N ILE A 189 24.39 -29.96 -13.59
CA ILE A 189 24.57 -28.75 -12.78
C ILE A 189 24.54 -29.13 -11.28
N SER A 190 23.56 -29.90 -10.85
CA SER A 190 23.42 -30.37 -9.45
C SER A 190 24.62 -31.21 -8.98
N LYS A 191 25.34 -31.86 -9.90
CA LYS A 191 26.59 -32.59 -9.63
C LYS A 191 27.84 -31.70 -9.71
N ASN A 192 27.69 -30.36 -9.82
CA ASN A 192 28.73 -29.38 -9.98
C ASN A 192 29.65 -29.60 -11.22
N ILE A 193 29.10 -30.12 -12.30
CA ILE A 193 29.80 -30.15 -13.58
C ILE A 193 29.77 -28.73 -14.15
N ASP A 194 30.94 -28.25 -14.61
CA ASP A 194 31.04 -26.86 -15.07
C ASP A 194 30.35 -26.62 -16.42
N PHE A 195 29.96 -25.39 -16.65
CA PHE A 195 29.23 -24.93 -17.83
C PHE A 195 29.94 -25.31 -19.14
N LYS A 196 31.25 -25.10 -19.18
CA LYS A 196 32.06 -25.33 -20.39
C LYS A 196 32.14 -26.81 -20.75
N THR A 197 32.19 -27.68 -19.75
CA THR A 197 32.18 -29.13 -19.97
C THR A 197 30.83 -29.55 -20.55
N ILE A 198 29.71 -29.07 -19.99
CA ILE A 198 28.37 -29.39 -20.47
C ILE A 198 28.18 -28.89 -21.92
N THR A 199 28.51 -27.63 -22.19
CA THR A 199 28.32 -27.05 -23.53
C THR A 199 29.19 -27.67 -24.58
N ASN A 200 30.42 -28.09 -24.24
CA ASN A 200 31.29 -28.83 -25.16
C ASN A 200 30.77 -30.22 -25.50
N GLU A 201 30.17 -30.95 -24.53
CA GLU A 201 29.53 -32.23 -24.77
C GLU A 201 28.31 -32.12 -25.70
N LEU A 202 27.62 -30.99 -25.64
CA LEU A 202 26.43 -30.72 -26.46
C LEU A 202 26.76 -30.11 -27.83
N ASP A 203 28.01 -29.73 -28.09
CA ASP A 203 28.48 -29.06 -29.33
C ASP A 203 27.62 -27.82 -29.67
N ILE A 204 27.35 -26.97 -28.67
CA ILE A 204 26.53 -25.75 -28.81
C ILE A 204 27.39 -24.51 -28.70
N ASP A 205 27.17 -23.56 -29.61
CA ASP A 205 27.85 -22.26 -29.61
C ASP A 205 27.49 -21.41 -28.37
N VAL A 206 28.51 -21.00 -27.64
CA VAL A 206 28.39 -20.20 -26.43
C VAL A 206 28.47 -18.71 -26.75
N ILE A 207 27.53 -17.93 -26.24
CA ILE A 207 27.54 -16.48 -26.30
C ILE A 207 28.11 -15.95 -24.98
N THR A 208 29.19 -15.14 -25.07
CA THR A 208 29.82 -14.53 -23.90
C THR A 208 29.61 -13.02 -23.91
N LYS A 209 29.29 -12.45 -22.76
CA LYS A 209 29.15 -11.02 -22.51
C LYS A 209 30.05 -10.62 -21.36
N ASN A 210 30.85 -9.57 -21.59
CA ASN A 210 31.72 -9.02 -20.56
C ASN A 210 31.26 -7.62 -20.16
N ASP A 211 31.50 -7.27 -18.90
CA ASP A 211 31.24 -5.94 -18.35
C ASP A 211 29.81 -5.46 -18.56
N TYR A 212 28.86 -6.39 -18.44
CA TYR A 212 27.45 -6.14 -18.71
C TYR A 212 26.75 -5.54 -17.48
N ILE A 213 25.93 -4.52 -17.74
CA ILE A 213 25.08 -3.88 -16.76
C ILE A 213 23.67 -3.66 -17.34
N ASN A 214 22.64 -3.88 -16.54
CA ASN A 214 21.27 -3.58 -16.92
C ASN A 214 20.93 -2.12 -16.59
N LEU A 215 21.12 -1.20 -17.52
CA LEU A 215 20.72 0.21 -17.40
C LEU A 215 19.34 0.50 -18.02
N GLU A 216 18.78 -0.44 -18.76
CA GLU A 216 17.45 -0.32 -19.37
C GLU A 216 16.58 -1.49 -18.92
N ASN A 217 15.39 -1.22 -18.39
CA ASN A 217 14.40 -2.25 -18.04
C ASN A 217 13.77 -2.92 -19.28
N LYS A 218 14.61 -3.41 -20.21
CA LYS A 218 14.13 -4.19 -21.35
C LYS A 218 14.10 -5.68 -20.99
N GLU A 219 13.08 -6.37 -21.47
CA GLU A 219 12.97 -7.83 -21.32
C GLU A 219 13.85 -8.56 -22.34
N THR A 220 15.17 -8.41 -22.23
CA THR A 220 16.15 -9.16 -23.03
C THR A 220 16.67 -10.36 -22.23
N ILE A 221 17.23 -11.35 -22.93
CA ILE A 221 17.85 -12.54 -22.31
C ILE A 221 18.95 -12.11 -21.33
N GLU A 222 19.80 -11.18 -21.74
CA GLU A 222 20.91 -10.67 -20.93
C GLU A 222 20.42 -9.99 -19.65
N ASN A 223 19.30 -9.24 -19.72
CA ASN A 223 18.72 -8.61 -18.53
C ASN A 223 18.09 -9.63 -17.58
N LYS A 224 17.54 -10.72 -18.10
CA LYS A 224 17.01 -11.83 -17.27
C LYS A 224 18.14 -12.53 -16.54
N ILE A 225 19.25 -12.83 -17.23
CA ILE A 225 20.47 -13.38 -16.63
C ILE A 225 21.02 -12.42 -15.56
N TYR A 226 21.09 -11.11 -15.88
CA TYR A 226 21.55 -10.10 -14.92
C TYR A 226 20.68 -10.08 -13.63
N ASN A 227 19.39 -10.22 -13.77
CA ASN A 227 18.47 -10.24 -12.61
C ASN A 227 18.61 -11.53 -11.77
N SER A 228 19.01 -12.64 -12.40
CA SER A 228 19.28 -13.93 -11.75
C SER A 228 20.75 -14.13 -11.34
N ARG A 229 21.59 -13.08 -11.36
CA ARG A 229 23.04 -13.15 -11.14
C ARG A 229 23.51 -13.65 -9.78
N LYS A 230 22.61 -13.91 -8.86
CA LYS A 230 22.91 -14.55 -7.56
C LYS A 230 23.23 -16.03 -7.73
N ASP A 231 22.64 -16.64 -8.73
CA ASP A 231 22.83 -18.05 -9.05
C ASP A 231 23.98 -18.15 -10.05
N LYS A 232 25.02 -18.92 -9.68
CA LYS A 232 26.27 -18.95 -10.45
C LYS A 232 26.13 -19.69 -11.78
N ILE A 233 25.30 -20.73 -11.82
CA ILE A 233 25.03 -21.56 -12.99
C ILE A 233 23.61 -22.10 -12.87
N GLU A 234 22.78 -21.89 -13.89
CA GLU A 234 21.37 -22.26 -13.85
C GLU A 234 20.77 -22.37 -15.27
N ILE A 235 19.61 -23.05 -15.39
CA ILE A 235 18.75 -23.00 -16.55
C ILE A 235 17.55 -22.12 -16.23
N LEU A 236 17.39 -21.04 -16.99
CA LEU A 236 16.25 -20.11 -16.87
C LEU A 236 15.23 -20.44 -17.98
N GLU A 237 14.00 -20.72 -17.59
CA GLU A 237 12.88 -20.86 -18.51
C GLU A 237 12.11 -19.54 -18.64
N ASP A 238 11.95 -19.09 -19.87
CA ASP A 238 11.20 -17.88 -20.20
C ASP A 238 10.34 -18.06 -21.45
N ASN A 239 9.01 -18.05 -21.28
CA ASN A 239 8.05 -18.17 -22.37
C ASN A 239 8.35 -19.33 -23.36
N GLY A 240 8.79 -20.47 -22.82
CA GLY A 240 9.16 -21.65 -23.61
C GLY A 240 10.55 -21.59 -24.24
N THR A 241 11.35 -20.58 -23.88
CA THR A 241 12.77 -20.51 -24.21
C THR A 241 13.60 -20.95 -23.02
N PHE A 242 14.50 -21.88 -23.18
CA PHE A 242 15.41 -22.38 -22.15
C PHE A 242 16.79 -21.75 -22.35
N ILE A 243 17.29 -21.08 -21.32
CA ILE A 243 18.55 -20.35 -21.33
C ILE A 243 19.45 -20.96 -20.28
N PHE A 244 20.46 -21.69 -20.68
CA PHE A 244 21.49 -22.20 -19.78
C PHE A 244 22.62 -21.19 -19.70
N TYR A 245 22.96 -20.71 -18.52
CA TYR A 245 23.94 -19.66 -18.32
C TYR A 245 24.89 -19.94 -17.15
N GLN A 246 26.02 -19.27 -17.19
CA GLN A 246 26.96 -19.18 -16.08
C GLN A 246 27.38 -17.74 -15.87
N ILE A 247 27.39 -17.30 -14.61
CA ILE A 247 28.01 -16.04 -14.19
C ILE A 247 29.49 -16.29 -13.91
N ASP A 248 30.33 -15.67 -14.69
CA ASP A 248 31.82 -15.84 -14.63
C ASP A 248 32.37 -14.91 -13.55
N SER A 249 31.90 -13.65 -13.48
CA SER A 249 32.29 -12.69 -12.45
C SER A 249 31.20 -11.69 -12.14
N VAL A 250 31.21 -11.15 -10.90
CA VAL A 250 30.40 -10.02 -10.48
C VAL A 250 31.30 -8.99 -9.82
N ILE A 251 31.42 -7.81 -10.41
CA ILE A 251 32.30 -6.74 -9.93
C ILE A 251 31.47 -5.48 -9.66
N GLN A 252 31.55 -4.94 -8.44
CA GLN A 252 30.92 -3.68 -8.10
C GLN A 252 31.82 -2.50 -8.46
N LYS A 253 31.38 -1.67 -9.38
CA LYS A 253 32.10 -0.44 -9.78
C LYS A 253 31.12 0.67 -10.15
N LEU A 254 31.63 1.90 -10.14
CA LEU A 254 30.87 3.04 -10.65
C LEU A 254 30.66 2.90 -12.15
N PRO A 255 29.46 3.19 -12.67
CA PRO A 255 29.22 3.30 -14.10
C PRO A 255 30.11 4.35 -14.76
N ASN A 256 30.36 4.18 -16.06
CA ASN A 256 31.16 5.12 -16.83
C ASN A 256 30.45 6.49 -16.92
N LEU A 257 31.18 7.57 -16.59
CA LEU A 257 30.68 8.95 -16.69
C LEU A 257 30.38 9.39 -18.14
N ASN A 258 30.92 8.67 -19.14
CA ASN A 258 30.58 8.91 -20.55
C ASN A 258 29.27 8.22 -20.96
N ASP A 259 28.61 7.43 -20.08
CA ASP A 259 27.31 6.86 -20.35
C ASP A 259 26.23 7.91 -20.07
N GLU A 260 25.64 8.43 -21.14
CA GLU A 260 24.57 9.45 -21.05
C GLU A 260 23.40 9.00 -20.16
N ARG A 261 23.12 7.71 -20.07
CA ARG A 261 22.04 7.15 -19.24
C ARG A 261 22.38 7.28 -17.76
N PHE A 262 23.62 6.97 -17.39
CA PHE A 262 24.11 7.15 -16.03
C PHE A 262 24.10 8.63 -15.62
N VAL A 263 24.63 9.51 -16.48
CA VAL A 263 24.60 10.97 -16.25
C VAL A 263 23.16 11.46 -16.06
N LYS A 264 22.22 11.01 -16.90
CA LYS A 264 20.79 11.34 -16.75
C LYS A 264 20.20 10.83 -15.44
N GLN A 265 20.59 9.64 -15.00
CA GLN A 265 20.18 9.11 -13.70
C GLN A 265 20.70 9.98 -12.55
N ILE A 266 21.99 10.37 -12.59
CA ILE A 266 22.59 11.23 -11.58
C ILE A 266 21.94 12.62 -11.55
N THR A 267 21.71 13.23 -12.72
CA THR A 267 21.04 14.55 -12.79
C THR A 267 19.61 14.50 -12.25
N ASN A 268 18.91 13.39 -12.44
CA ASN A 268 17.60 13.20 -11.81
C ASN A 268 17.70 13.06 -10.29
N LEU A 269 18.70 12.34 -9.77
CA LEU A 269 18.92 12.24 -8.31
C LEU A 269 19.29 13.59 -7.71
N LEU A 270 20.16 14.34 -8.37
CA LEU A 270 20.49 15.72 -8.00
C LEU A 270 19.27 16.63 -7.98
N PHE A 271 18.42 16.55 -9.01
CA PHE A 271 17.17 17.29 -9.06
C PHE A 271 16.26 16.95 -7.88
N GLN A 272 16.10 15.68 -7.53
CA GLN A 272 15.28 15.28 -6.39
C GLN A 272 15.90 15.76 -5.07
N LYS A 273 17.22 15.69 -4.93
CA LYS A 273 17.93 16.22 -3.75
C LYS A 273 17.69 17.71 -3.58
N GLU A 274 17.92 18.50 -4.64
CA GLU A 274 17.70 19.97 -4.59
C GLU A 274 16.24 20.32 -4.33
N LYS A 275 15.30 19.63 -4.95
CA LYS A 275 13.87 19.79 -4.68
C LYS A 275 13.57 19.56 -3.21
N PHE A 276 14.12 18.49 -2.63
CA PHE A 276 13.95 18.18 -1.23
C PHE A 276 14.57 19.24 -0.30
N GLU A 277 15.81 19.66 -0.57
CA GLU A 277 16.51 20.67 0.22
C GLU A 277 15.79 22.01 0.16
N PHE A 278 15.35 22.47 -1.01
CA PHE A 278 14.58 23.69 -1.18
C PHE A 278 13.26 23.66 -0.38
N ASN A 279 12.52 22.56 -0.43
CA ASN A 279 11.28 22.44 0.31
C ASN A 279 11.51 22.38 1.84
N ASN A 280 12.56 21.68 2.27
CA ASN A 280 12.94 21.65 3.69
C ASN A 280 13.39 23.00 4.22
N ASP A 281 14.06 23.80 3.42
CA ASP A 281 14.42 25.17 3.80
C ASP A 281 13.16 26.03 4.04
N ILE A 282 12.18 25.95 3.13
CA ILE A 282 10.88 26.63 3.33
C ILE A 282 10.17 26.08 4.58
N LEU A 283 10.14 24.77 4.79
CA LEU A 283 9.53 24.18 5.99
C LEU A 283 10.20 24.69 7.26
N SER A 284 11.54 24.72 7.29
CA SER A 284 12.30 25.24 8.43
C SER A 284 11.97 26.71 8.72
N GLN A 285 11.87 27.54 7.69
CA GLN A 285 11.47 28.93 7.83
C GLN A 285 10.03 29.08 8.31
N LEU A 286 9.12 28.17 7.92
CA LEU A 286 7.74 28.13 8.42
C LEU A 286 7.70 27.75 9.91
N ASP A 287 8.46 26.74 10.31
CA ASP A 287 8.51 26.24 11.69
C ASP A 287 9.13 27.28 12.65
N THR A 288 10.14 28.05 12.19
CA THR A 288 10.78 29.13 12.95
C THR A 288 10.00 30.44 12.87
N ASN A 289 8.89 30.53 12.14
CA ASN A 289 8.14 31.74 11.83
C ASN A 289 8.97 32.84 11.11
N GLU A 290 10.03 32.48 10.43
CA GLU A 290 10.84 33.38 9.60
C GLU A 290 10.19 33.63 8.23
N PHE A 291 9.43 32.66 7.71
CA PHE A 291 8.66 32.79 6.47
C PHE A 291 7.44 33.70 6.72
N ASN A 292 7.43 34.87 6.12
CA ASN A 292 6.40 35.89 6.33
C ASN A 292 5.83 36.40 4.98
N GLN A 293 4.94 37.40 5.03
CA GLN A 293 4.34 37.98 3.84
C GLN A 293 5.38 38.53 2.84
N ALA A 294 6.44 39.16 3.32
CA ALA A 294 7.48 39.66 2.44
C ALA A 294 8.23 38.54 1.71
N SER A 295 8.47 37.43 2.41
CA SER A 295 9.04 36.18 1.80
C SER A 295 8.12 35.62 0.74
N PHE A 296 6.80 35.54 1.04
CA PHE A 296 5.79 35.06 0.10
C PHE A 296 5.68 35.97 -1.13
N ASP A 297 5.62 37.27 -0.96
CA ASP A 297 5.52 38.24 -2.06
C ASP A 297 6.79 38.22 -2.93
N LYS A 298 7.96 38.12 -2.31
CA LYS A 298 9.24 38.00 -3.02
C LYS A 298 9.30 36.70 -3.84
N LEU A 299 8.86 35.58 -3.26
CA LEU A 299 8.79 34.31 -3.96
C LEU A 299 7.79 34.37 -5.09
N GLY A 300 6.60 34.97 -4.84
CA GLY A 300 5.53 35.10 -5.84
C GLY A 300 5.86 35.96 -7.04
N ASN A 301 6.63 37.03 -6.82
CA ASN A 301 7.05 37.98 -7.85
C ASN A 301 5.96 38.30 -8.90
N GLY A 302 4.71 38.49 -8.45
CA GLY A 302 3.52 38.72 -9.30
C GLY A 302 2.79 37.49 -9.83
N GLU A 303 3.24 36.28 -9.53
CA GLU A 303 2.62 35.02 -9.96
C GLU A 303 1.84 34.31 -8.85
N VAL A 304 1.30 35.07 -7.91
CA VAL A 304 0.44 34.54 -6.85
C VAL A 304 -0.93 34.18 -7.42
N GLU A 305 -1.29 32.93 -7.33
CA GLU A 305 -2.62 32.46 -7.71
C GLU A 305 -3.58 32.50 -6.51
N LYS A 306 -4.87 32.71 -6.79
CA LYS A 306 -5.94 32.73 -5.79
C LYS A 306 -6.98 31.68 -6.13
N THR A 307 -7.55 31.04 -5.13
CA THR A 307 -8.70 30.17 -5.30
C THR A 307 -9.56 30.13 -4.04
N GLN A 308 -10.83 29.82 -4.21
CA GLN A 308 -11.75 29.53 -3.13
C GLN A 308 -12.05 28.04 -3.12
N LEU A 309 -11.84 27.38 -2.00
CA LEU A 309 -12.30 26.03 -1.73
C LEU A 309 -13.73 26.10 -1.20
N ASN A 310 -14.65 25.34 -1.79
CA ASN A 310 -16.07 25.42 -1.45
C ASN A 310 -16.40 24.71 -0.11
N SER A 311 -15.56 23.77 0.32
CA SER A 311 -15.68 23.07 1.59
C SER A 311 -14.39 22.26 1.87
N ILE A 312 -14.28 21.70 3.08
CA ILE A 312 -13.21 20.78 3.45
C ILE A 312 -13.14 19.51 2.58
N LYS A 313 -14.20 19.23 1.81
CA LYS A 313 -14.27 18.10 0.85
C LYS A 313 -13.92 18.50 -0.59
N ASP A 314 -13.61 19.77 -0.84
CA ASP A 314 -13.24 20.25 -2.18
C ASP A 314 -11.81 19.85 -2.53
N ILE A 315 -11.68 18.69 -3.14
CA ILE A 315 -10.41 18.09 -3.56
C ILE A 315 -10.15 18.24 -5.07
N ASN A 316 -10.78 19.22 -5.73
CA ASN A 316 -10.65 19.38 -7.18
C ASN A 316 -9.25 19.82 -7.60
N LYS A 317 -8.60 20.66 -6.80
CA LYS A 317 -7.30 21.25 -7.12
C LYS A 317 -6.16 20.67 -6.28
N PHE A 318 -6.39 20.36 -5.02
CA PHE A 318 -5.37 19.89 -4.09
C PHE A 318 -5.74 18.52 -3.52
N GLU A 319 -4.76 17.83 -2.97
CA GLU A 319 -4.99 16.56 -2.29
C GLU A 319 -5.84 16.71 -1.03
N ASN A 320 -6.53 15.64 -0.66
CA ASN A 320 -7.40 15.60 0.51
C ASN A 320 -6.70 16.02 1.81
N ASN A 321 -5.46 15.56 2.01
CA ASN A 321 -4.70 15.93 3.21
C ASN A 321 -4.30 17.40 3.19
N SER A 322 -3.91 17.96 2.06
CA SER A 322 -3.60 19.36 1.84
C SER A 322 -4.80 20.26 2.17
N VAL A 323 -5.99 19.89 1.66
CA VAL A 323 -7.23 20.62 1.97
C VAL A 323 -7.52 20.57 3.47
N LYS A 324 -7.46 19.40 4.11
CA LYS A 324 -7.68 19.29 5.56
C LYS A 324 -6.72 20.15 6.38
N ILE A 325 -5.44 20.18 6.02
CA ILE A 325 -4.43 21.02 6.69
C ILE A 325 -4.84 22.49 6.58
N LEU A 326 -5.17 22.97 5.37
CA LEU A 326 -5.58 24.36 5.15
C LEU A 326 -6.76 24.77 6.04
N TYR A 327 -7.74 23.89 6.24
CA TYR A 327 -8.90 24.17 7.10
C TYR A 327 -8.61 24.15 8.60
N THR A 328 -7.45 23.64 9.04
CA THR A 328 -7.03 23.67 10.46
C THR A 328 -6.20 24.91 10.81
N LEU A 329 -5.71 25.63 9.80
CA LEU A 329 -4.78 26.75 10.00
C LEU A 329 -5.51 28.06 10.24
N PRO A 330 -4.95 28.96 11.08
CA PRO A 330 -5.45 30.32 11.24
C PRO A 330 -5.29 31.16 9.95
N ILE A 331 -6.06 32.25 9.88
CA ILE A 331 -5.91 33.25 8.82
C ILE A 331 -4.48 33.84 8.85
N ASN A 332 -3.95 34.16 7.68
CA ASN A 332 -2.58 34.65 7.46
C ASN A 332 -1.46 33.64 7.79
N THR A 333 -1.78 32.36 7.94
CA THR A 333 -0.77 31.30 8.09
C THR A 333 -0.36 30.75 6.74
N PHE A 334 0.90 30.38 6.61
CA PHE A 334 1.50 29.74 5.44
C PHE A 334 1.71 28.25 5.69
N THR A 335 1.61 27.45 4.65
CA THR A 335 1.91 26.02 4.70
C THR A 335 2.26 25.48 3.33
N LEU A 336 2.98 24.34 3.30
CA LEU A 336 3.18 23.58 2.07
C LEU A 336 1.99 22.64 1.84
N ILE A 337 1.52 22.58 0.59
CA ILE A 337 0.45 21.68 0.15
C ILE A 337 0.82 21.02 -1.17
N THR A 338 0.13 19.94 -1.48
CA THR A 338 0.32 19.15 -2.71
C THR A 338 -0.97 19.01 -3.50
N ASP A 339 -0.83 18.83 -4.81
CA ASP A 339 -1.90 18.37 -5.68
C ASP A 339 -1.76 16.87 -6.00
N ARG A 340 -2.66 16.33 -6.85
CA ARG A 340 -2.66 14.91 -7.23
C ARG A 340 -1.51 14.51 -8.17
N GLU A 341 -0.78 15.47 -8.70
CA GLU A 341 0.37 15.27 -9.58
C GLU A 341 1.70 15.42 -8.83
N ASP A 342 1.66 15.41 -7.49
CA ASP A 342 2.82 15.63 -6.60
C ASP A 342 3.52 17.00 -6.81
N ASN A 343 2.80 17.98 -7.38
CA ASN A 343 3.29 19.34 -7.37
C ASN A 343 3.19 19.93 -5.96
N ILE A 344 4.20 20.67 -5.55
CA ILE A 344 4.26 21.31 -4.25
C ILE A 344 3.97 22.80 -4.41
N PHE A 345 3.16 23.32 -3.49
CA PHE A 345 2.78 24.74 -3.44
C PHE A 345 3.02 25.26 -2.03
N ILE A 346 3.46 26.52 -1.93
CA ILE A 346 3.33 27.30 -0.71
C ILE A 346 1.99 28.01 -0.75
N ALA A 347 1.15 27.81 0.26
CA ALA A 347 -0.18 28.39 0.34
C ALA A 347 -0.32 29.26 1.58
N LYS A 348 -1.14 30.33 1.46
CA LYS A 348 -1.55 31.23 2.52
C LYS A 348 -3.05 31.15 2.72
N VAL A 349 -3.49 30.97 3.95
CA VAL A 349 -4.89 31.07 4.35
C VAL A 349 -5.29 32.55 4.43
N ILE A 350 -6.29 32.96 3.64
CA ILE A 350 -6.70 34.38 3.54
C ILE A 350 -7.93 34.67 4.39
N ASN A 351 -9.00 33.90 4.16
CA ASN A 351 -10.27 34.16 4.80
C ASN A 351 -11.14 32.92 4.83
N PHE A 352 -12.02 32.83 5.83
CA PHE A 352 -13.09 31.85 5.91
C PHE A 352 -14.45 32.54 5.74
N GLU A 353 -15.26 32.02 4.85
CA GLU A 353 -16.64 32.45 4.64
C GLU A 353 -17.59 31.37 5.16
N ASP A 354 -18.33 31.66 6.22
CA ASP A 354 -19.29 30.74 6.81
C ASP A 354 -20.56 30.63 5.94
N THR A 355 -20.93 29.41 5.63
CA THR A 355 -22.15 29.12 4.87
C THR A 355 -23.37 29.25 5.76
N LYS A 356 -24.40 29.97 5.30
CA LYS A 356 -25.68 30.09 6.02
C LYS A 356 -26.34 28.72 6.16
N ILE A 357 -26.81 28.44 7.38
CA ILE A 357 -27.54 27.19 7.68
C ILE A 357 -28.85 27.17 6.90
N SER A 358 -29.12 26.07 6.22
CA SER A 358 -30.39 25.84 5.52
C SER A 358 -31.57 25.88 6.47
N GLN A 359 -32.70 26.43 6.03
CA GLN A 359 -33.99 26.39 6.74
C GLN A 359 -34.80 25.15 6.32
N ASP A 360 -34.35 24.34 5.37
CA ASP A 360 -35.05 23.12 4.95
C ASP A 360 -34.97 22.06 6.07
N SER A 361 -36.16 21.58 6.50
CA SER A 361 -36.27 20.60 7.58
C SER A 361 -35.60 19.26 7.29
N ASN A 362 -35.56 18.83 6.03
CA ASN A 362 -34.92 17.58 5.63
C ASN A 362 -33.40 17.71 5.74
N ILE A 363 -32.84 18.85 5.28
CA ILE A 363 -31.43 19.15 5.39
C ILE A 363 -31.01 19.28 6.85
N LEU A 364 -31.78 20.01 7.67
CA LEU A 364 -31.52 20.15 9.10
C LEU A 364 -31.57 18.79 9.83
N ASN A 365 -32.52 17.92 9.52
CA ASN A 365 -32.59 16.57 10.08
C ASN A 365 -31.39 15.71 9.68
N ALA A 366 -30.96 15.78 8.42
CA ALA A 366 -29.76 15.06 7.95
C ALA A 366 -28.50 15.53 8.69
N ILE A 367 -28.32 16.86 8.82
CA ILE A 367 -27.20 17.46 9.56
C ILE A 367 -27.21 17.05 11.03
N ASN A 368 -28.39 17.11 11.69
CA ASN A 368 -28.54 16.72 13.09
C ASN A 368 -28.23 15.24 13.31
N ASN A 369 -28.65 14.38 12.39
CA ASN A 369 -28.35 12.95 12.45
C ASN A 369 -26.83 12.69 12.28
N GLU A 370 -26.18 13.40 11.38
CA GLU A 370 -24.74 13.30 11.16
C GLU A 370 -23.95 13.78 12.39
N ALA A 371 -24.25 14.97 12.90
CA ALA A 371 -23.63 15.53 14.10
C ALA A 371 -23.87 14.66 15.34
N SER A 372 -25.07 14.09 15.46
CA SER A 372 -25.40 13.15 16.54
C SER A 372 -24.62 11.84 16.42
N ALA A 373 -24.43 11.33 15.21
CA ALA A 373 -23.60 10.15 14.97
C ALA A 373 -22.13 10.41 15.33
N GLU A 374 -21.60 11.58 14.99
CA GLU A 374 -20.24 11.98 15.35
C GLU A 374 -20.02 12.11 16.85
N ASN A 375 -20.97 12.73 17.56
CA ASN A 375 -20.96 12.78 19.03
C ASN A 375 -20.97 11.38 19.65
N ARG A 376 -21.86 10.48 19.19
CA ARG A 376 -21.87 9.09 19.66
C ARG A 376 -20.53 8.39 19.41
N ASN A 377 -19.95 8.57 18.22
CA ASN A 377 -18.64 8.02 17.90
C ASN A 377 -17.52 8.59 18.79
N GLY A 378 -17.61 9.87 19.16
CA GLY A 378 -16.71 10.49 20.12
C GLY A 378 -16.80 9.85 21.51
N ILE A 379 -18.02 9.64 22.00
CA ILE A 379 -18.28 8.96 23.28
C ILE A 379 -17.73 7.52 23.24
N LEU A 380 -17.98 6.78 22.16
CA LEU A 380 -17.52 5.39 22.02
C LEU A 380 -15.98 5.30 21.92
N ARG A 381 -15.30 6.25 21.27
CA ARG A 381 -13.83 6.32 21.27
C ARG A 381 -13.27 6.58 22.66
N SER A 382 -13.89 7.49 23.40
CA SER A 382 -13.50 7.76 24.79
C SER A 382 -13.73 6.54 25.70
N TYR A 383 -14.77 5.78 25.42
CA TYR A 383 -15.06 4.54 26.14
C TYR A 383 -14.05 3.43 25.81
N ASP A 384 -13.67 3.29 24.54
CA ASP A 384 -12.63 2.35 24.11
C ASP A 384 -11.30 2.66 24.82
N TYR A 385 -10.91 3.93 24.90
CA TYR A 385 -9.74 4.36 25.67
C TYR A 385 -9.86 3.99 27.16
N LEU A 386 -11.05 4.15 27.75
CA LEU A 386 -11.30 3.75 29.14
C LEU A 386 -11.17 2.24 29.34
N LEU A 387 -11.69 1.42 28.40
CA LEU A 387 -11.56 -0.04 28.46
C LEU A 387 -10.09 -0.50 28.39
N ASN A 388 -9.32 0.10 27.50
CA ASN A 388 -7.89 -0.20 27.38
C ASN A 388 -7.07 0.17 28.63
N ASN A 389 -7.54 1.13 29.44
CA ASN A 389 -6.94 1.46 30.73
C ASN A 389 -7.50 0.60 31.88
N LYS A 390 -8.75 0.12 31.77
CA LYS A 390 -9.42 -0.72 32.80
C LYS A 390 -8.87 -2.16 32.80
N TYR A 391 -8.55 -2.68 31.62
CA TYR A 391 -8.10 -4.06 31.44
C TYR A 391 -6.66 -4.10 30.96
N GLU A 392 -5.84 -4.92 31.59
CA GLU A 392 -4.48 -5.17 31.15
C GLU A 392 -4.48 -6.13 29.96
N VAL A 393 -3.91 -5.70 28.84
CA VAL A 393 -3.77 -6.49 27.61
C VAL A 393 -2.34 -6.95 27.45
N ILE A 394 -2.10 -8.26 27.59
CA ILE A 394 -0.78 -8.86 27.39
C ILE A 394 -0.80 -9.68 26.11
N VAL A 395 0.00 -9.28 25.13
CA VAL A 395 0.16 -10.01 23.87
C VAL A 395 1.31 -11.02 24.02
N ASN A 396 1.03 -12.29 23.71
CA ASN A 396 2.08 -13.31 23.70
C ASN A 396 2.80 -13.25 22.34
N GLU A 397 3.92 -12.52 22.31
CA GLU A 397 4.75 -12.30 21.11
C GLU A 397 5.18 -13.62 20.45
N LYS A 398 5.57 -14.63 21.26
CA LYS A 398 5.98 -15.95 20.72
C LYS A 398 4.83 -16.65 19.98
N THR A 399 3.60 -16.49 20.47
CA THR A 399 2.41 -17.05 19.81
C THR A 399 2.08 -16.27 18.56
N LEU A 400 2.19 -14.94 18.61
CA LEU A 400 1.98 -14.06 17.47
C LEU A 400 2.98 -14.37 16.34
N ASP A 401 4.25 -14.54 16.65
CA ASP A 401 5.29 -14.93 15.69
C ASP A 401 5.03 -16.31 15.07
N ARG A 402 4.57 -17.28 15.88
CA ARG A 402 4.17 -18.60 15.34
C ARG A 402 3.01 -18.49 14.35
N ILE A 403 2.02 -17.66 14.66
CA ILE A 403 0.89 -17.39 13.74
C ILE A 403 1.38 -16.73 12.46
N LYS A 404 2.21 -15.68 12.57
CA LYS A 404 2.81 -15.01 11.41
C LYS A 404 3.59 -15.99 10.52
N ASN A 405 4.40 -16.84 11.12
CA ASN A 405 5.20 -17.85 10.40
C ASN A 405 4.31 -18.95 9.77
N TYR A 406 3.25 -19.39 10.45
CA TYR A 406 2.30 -20.37 9.91
C TYR A 406 1.57 -19.83 8.67
N PHE A 407 1.09 -18.59 8.70
CA PHE A 407 0.46 -17.97 7.54
C PHE A 407 1.43 -17.73 6.38
N ARG A 408 2.70 -17.42 6.67
CA ARG A 408 3.76 -17.35 5.65
C ARG A 408 3.96 -18.69 4.97
N TRP A 409 3.99 -19.75 5.74
CA TRP A 409 4.20 -21.11 5.22
C TRP A 409 2.97 -21.61 4.43
N CYS A 410 1.76 -21.46 4.94
CA CYS A 410 0.52 -21.80 4.23
C CYS A 410 0.38 -21.08 2.88
N LEU A 411 0.76 -19.80 2.80
CA LEU A 411 0.75 -19.03 1.55
C LEU A 411 1.74 -19.60 0.52
N ILE A 412 2.93 -20.01 0.97
CA ILE A 412 3.95 -20.61 0.12
C ILE A 412 3.45 -21.96 -0.42
N GLU A 413 2.84 -22.80 0.41
CA GLU A 413 2.26 -24.09 -0.01
C GLU A 413 1.06 -23.92 -0.93
N THR A 414 0.16 -22.97 -0.64
CA THR A 414 -1.02 -22.70 -1.49
C THR A 414 -0.60 -22.17 -2.86
N LEU A 415 0.44 -21.34 -2.93
CA LEU A 415 1.01 -20.85 -4.18
C LEU A 415 1.72 -21.96 -4.95
N ARG A 416 2.37 -22.89 -4.24
CA ARG A 416 2.99 -24.08 -4.83
C ARG A 416 1.94 -25.02 -5.43
N ILE A 417 0.83 -25.26 -4.72
CA ILE A 417 -0.30 -26.08 -5.21
C ILE A 417 -1.01 -25.38 -6.39
N LEU A 418 -1.18 -24.06 -6.36
CA LEU A 418 -1.77 -23.31 -7.47
C LEU A 418 -0.87 -23.28 -8.70
N SER A 419 0.46 -23.26 -8.53
CA SER A 419 1.41 -23.40 -9.65
C SER A 419 1.40 -24.81 -10.26
N PHE A 420 1.18 -25.85 -9.48
CA PHE A 420 0.99 -27.22 -9.99
C PHE A 420 -0.35 -27.39 -10.72
N ASN A 421 -1.45 -26.82 -10.20
CA ASN A 421 -2.78 -26.94 -10.84
C ASN A 421 -2.93 -26.13 -12.14
N THR A 422 -2.11 -25.10 -12.35
CA THR A 422 -2.07 -24.36 -13.62
C THR A 422 -1.33 -25.12 -14.72
N GLN A 423 -0.52 -26.12 -14.38
CA GLN A 423 0.10 -27.02 -15.34
C GLN A 423 -0.85 -28.15 -15.80
N GLU A 424 -1.74 -28.64 -14.91
CA GLU A 424 -2.69 -29.71 -15.28
C GLU A 424 -3.90 -29.24 -16.10
N THR A 425 -4.24 -27.95 -16.12
CA THR A 425 -5.37 -27.42 -16.90
C THR A 425 -5.03 -27.02 -18.34
N LYS A 426 -3.79 -27.20 -18.78
CA LYS A 426 -3.39 -26.99 -20.19
C LYS A 426 -3.34 -28.27 -21.03
N ILE A 427 -3.78 -29.41 -20.48
CA ILE A 427 -3.94 -30.67 -21.24
C ILE A 427 -5.41 -31.06 -21.17
N LYS A 428 -6.24 -30.46 -22.03
CA LYS A 428 -7.44 -31.03 -22.62
C LYS A 428 -7.88 -30.22 -23.83
#